data_0d74ff83caa05c235d941dd527eb44c8
#
_entry.id   0d74ff83caa05c235d941dd527eb44c8
#
_cell.length_a   1.000
_cell.length_b   1.000
_cell.length_c   1.000
_cell.angle_alpha   90.00
_cell.angle_beta   90.00
_cell.angle_gamma   90.00
#
_symmetry.space_group_name_H-M   'P 1'
#
loop_
_entity.id
_entity.type
_entity.pdbx_description
1 polymer ?
#
loop_
_entity_poly.entity_id
_entity_poly.type
_entity_poly.pdbx_seq_one_letter_code
_entity_poly.pdbx_strand_id
1 'polypeptide(L)'
;EISASFLSPSKNIREDLKDVIIKKISLDKKYIFEKNKIYLVKLNEEVNLPNDIFGFCNPKSSTGRLDIFCRTILNHNDEYEKVPKNYQGEMFIEITSRSFDIEFQKGDSLNQMRLIYNKHIFLSDKYLKEYHNKFFLTLDKNNAKIYPNLNKGLKISVDLSSENEINGYVAKKSAPLLIFKKTKSHKVELYWEKLKIVKKKLVIKKNNFYILKSKEKIQIP
;
A
#
# COMPACT_ATOMS: atom_id res chain seq x y z
N GLU A 1 18.07 -8.97 -3.93
CA GLU A 1 18.24 -8.48 -2.56
C GLU A 1 19.32 -7.42 -2.55
N ILE A 2 19.10 -6.33 -1.83
CA ILE A 2 20.03 -5.20 -1.70
C ILE A 2 20.26 -4.86 -0.22
N SER A 3 21.42 -4.28 0.07
CA SER A 3 21.87 -3.99 1.45
C SER A 3 21.18 -2.78 2.07
N ALA A 4 20.72 -1.85 1.25
CA ALA A 4 20.09 -0.61 1.71
C ALA A 4 18.98 -0.18 0.78
N SER A 5 17.99 0.51 1.32
CA SER A 5 16.95 1.18 0.56
C SER A 5 17.52 2.32 -0.26
N PHE A 6 16.95 2.58 -1.44
CA PHE A 6 17.25 3.79 -2.20
C PHE A 6 16.76 5.01 -1.42
N LEU A 7 17.69 5.83 -0.97
CA LEU A 7 17.37 7.04 -0.19
C LEU A 7 16.93 8.21 -1.08
N SER A 8 17.36 8.20 -2.33
CA SER A 8 16.92 9.16 -3.33
C SER A 8 16.77 8.48 -4.68
N PRO A 9 15.84 8.93 -5.52
CA PRO A 9 15.73 8.48 -6.88
C PRO A 9 16.99 8.85 -7.66
N SER A 10 17.42 7.95 -8.51
CA SER A 10 18.69 7.99 -9.20
C SER A 10 18.56 8.39 -10.66
N LYS A 11 19.66 8.89 -11.23
CA LYS A 11 19.76 9.05 -12.67
C LYS A 11 19.80 7.69 -13.39
N ASN A 12 20.45 6.70 -12.77
CA ASN A 12 20.57 5.36 -13.33
C ASN A 12 20.56 4.31 -12.20
N ILE A 13 19.41 3.68 -12.00
CA ILE A 13 19.21 2.67 -10.96
C ILE A 13 20.19 1.51 -11.10
N ARG A 14 20.53 1.10 -12.32
CA ARG A 14 21.44 -0.04 -12.55
C ARG A 14 22.88 0.27 -12.15
N GLU A 15 23.29 1.51 -12.24
CA GLU A 15 24.62 1.97 -11.77
C GLU A 15 24.67 2.01 -10.26
N ASP A 16 23.65 2.60 -9.63
CA ASP A 16 23.58 2.71 -8.18
C ASP A 16 23.44 1.36 -7.49
N LEU A 17 22.89 0.36 -8.21
CA LEU A 17 22.81 -1.00 -7.69
C LEU A 17 24.15 -1.69 -7.52
N LYS A 18 25.20 -1.31 -8.25
CA LYS A 18 26.48 -2.05 -8.27
C LYS A 18 27.07 -2.24 -6.88
N ASP A 19 26.95 -1.21 -6.02
CA ASP A 19 27.57 -1.19 -4.70
C ASP A 19 26.66 -1.74 -3.59
N VAL A 20 25.38 -1.97 -3.87
CA VAL A 20 24.40 -2.38 -2.85
C VAL A 20 23.78 -3.76 -3.09
N ILE A 21 24.08 -4.41 -4.22
CA ILE A 21 23.57 -5.76 -4.49
C ILE A 21 24.22 -6.77 -3.56
N ILE A 22 23.39 -7.46 -2.78
CA ILE A 22 23.80 -8.64 -2.01
C ILE A 22 23.64 -9.90 -2.86
N LYS A 23 22.49 -10.03 -3.54
CA LYS A 23 22.16 -11.23 -4.29
C LYS A 23 21.27 -10.91 -5.49
N LYS A 24 21.59 -11.50 -6.64
CA LYS A 24 20.71 -11.52 -7.81
C LYS A 24 19.80 -12.74 -7.75
N ILE A 25 18.49 -12.54 -8.01
CA ILE A 25 17.44 -13.53 -7.87
C ILE A 25 16.64 -13.55 -9.16
N SER A 26 16.38 -14.74 -9.73
CA SER A 26 15.40 -14.90 -10.80
C SER A 26 14.04 -15.23 -10.20
N LEU A 27 12.99 -14.51 -10.63
CA LEU A 27 11.60 -14.78 -10.28
C LEU A 27 10.88 -15.68 -11.30
N ASP A 28 11.59 -16.28 -12.26
CA ASP A 28 11.04 -17.32 -13.13
C ASP A 28 10.61 -18.56 -12.33
N LYS A 29 11.25 -18.76 -11.21
CA LYS A 29 10.82 -19.67 -10.14
C LYS A 29 10.31 -18.86 -8.96
N LYS A 30 9.56 -19.51 -8.08
CA LYS A 30 9.12 -18.94 -6.81
C LYS A 30 10.31 -18.59 -5.92
N TYR A 31 10.22 -17.47 -5.21
CA TYR A 31 11.25 -17.04 -4.27
C TYR A 31 10.63 -16.48 -3.00
N ILE A 32 11.26 -16.77 -1.86
CA ILE A 32 10.80 -16.29 -0.55
C ILE A 32 11.47 -14.94 -0.28
N PHE A 33 10.65 -13.90 -0.15
CA PHE A 33 11.04 -12.60 0.33
C PHE A 33 10.95 -12.61 1.85
N GLU A 34 12.11 -12.66 2.49
CA GLU A 34 12.22 -12.72 3.95
C GLU A 34 11.87 -11.37 4.59
N LYS A 35 11.31 -11.42 5.79
CA LYS A 35 10.97 -10.22 6.55
C LYS A 35 12.17 -9.29 6.74
N ASN A 36 11.91 -7.99 6.61
CA ASN A 36 12.87 -6.90 6.83
C ASN A 36 14.05 -6.87 5.86
N LYS A 37 14.09 -7.75 4.87
CA LYS A 37 15.02 -7.62 3.75
C LYS A 37 14.45 -6.71 2.68
N ILE A 38 15.34 -6.09 1.92
CA ILE A 38 14.99 -5.15 0.86
C ILE A 38 15.28 -5.80 -0.48
N TYR A 39 14.29 -5.77 -1.35
CA TYR A 39 14.38 -6.32 -2.69
C TYR A 39 14.07 -5.23 -3.71
N LEU A 40 14.90 -5.08 -4.71
CA LEU A 40 14.58 -4.28 -5.88
C LEU A 40 14.26 -5.20 -7.04
N VAL A 41 13.08 -5.05 -7.60
CA VAL A 41 12.57 -5.88 -8.69
C VAL A 41 12.29 -5.02 -9.91
N LYS A 42 12.82 -5.39 -11.07
CA LYS A 42 12.39 -4.83 -12.34
C LYS A 42 10.96 -5.34 -12.62
N LEU A 43 10.05 -4.44 -12.95
CA LEU A 43 8.71 -4.82 -13.39
C LEU A 43 8.74 -5.44 -14.80
N ASN A 44 7.72 -6.24 -15.11
CA ASN A 44 7.54 -6.76 -16.46
C ASN A 44 7.09 -5.66 -17.42
N GLU A 45 6.38 -4.68 -16.90
CA GLU A 45 5.83 -3.55 -17.64
C GLU A 45 6.91 -2.50 -17.89
N GLU A 46 6.90 -1.97 -19.10
CA GLU A 46 7.57 -0.75 -19.50
C GLU A 46 6.50 0.25 -19.93
N VAL A 47 6.77 1.52 -19.75
CA VAL A 47 5.80 2.56 -20.12
C VAL A 47 6.39 3.53 -21.14
N ASN A 48 5.52 4.06 -21.99
CA ASN A 48 5.79 5.18 -22.88
C ASN A 48 4.63 6.16 -22.76
N LEU A 49 4.80 7.18 -21.92
CA LEU A 49 3.75 8.15 -21.65
C LEU A 49 3.86 9.36 -22.59
N PRO A 50 2.75 9.86 -23.12
CA PRO A 50 2.72 11.09 -23.89
C PRO A 50 2.92 12.33 -23.01
N ASN A 51 2.99 13.51 -23.64
CA ASN A 51 3.28 14.78 -22.98
C ASN A 51 2.14 15.33 -22.09
N ASP A 52 0.98 14.75 -22.16
CA ASP A 52 -0.23 15.18 -21.45
C ASP A 52 -0.70 14.18 -20.39
N ILE A 53 -0.04 13.01 -20.31
CA ILE A 53 -0.34 11.97 -19.33
C ILE A 53 0.84 11.76 -18.39
N PHE A 54 0.56 11.65 -17.10
CA PHE A 54 1.50 11.20 -16.08
C PHE A 54 0.86 10.13 -15.20
N GLY A 55 1.66 9.38 -14.45
CA GLY A 55 1.19 8.30 -13.61
C GLY A 55 1.46 8.54 -12.13
N PHE A 56 0.54 8.04 -11.28
CA PHE A 56 0.80 7.83 -9.86
C PHE A 56 0.66 6.36 -9.52
N CYS A 57 1.71 5.82 -8.92
CA CYS A 57 1.75 4.46 -8.43
C CYS A 57 1.39 4.41 -6.94
N ASN A 58 0.79 3.32 -6.52
CA ASN A 58 0.52 3.03 -5.12
C ASN A 58 0.50 1.51 -4.91
N PRO A 59 0.88 1.02 -3.73
CA PRO A 59 0.62 -0.36 -3.38
C PRO A 59 -0.87 -0.69 -3.53
N LYS A 60 -1.16 -1.88 -4.04
CA LYS A 60 -2.53 -2.40 -3.99
C LYS A 60 -2.97 -2.54 -2.53
N SER A 61 -4.25 -2.33 -2.25
CA SER A 61 -4.75 -2.46 -0.87
C SER A 61 -4.53 -3.87 -0.29
N SER A 62 -4.51 -4.91 -1.13
CA SER A 62 -4.13 -6.27 -0.72
C SER A 62 -2.68 -6.35 -0.26
N THR A 63 -1.77 -5.65 -0.94
CA THR A 63 -0.35 -5.56 -0.59
C THR A 63 -0.15 -4.81 0.72
N GLY A 64 -0.75 -3.64 0.86
CA GLY A 64 -0.67 -2.84 2.10
C GLY A 64 -1.25 -3.57 3.33
N ARG A 65 -2.33 -4.35 3.15
CA ARG A 65 -2.91 -5.15 4.24
C ARG A 65 -2.04 -6.33 4.70
N LEU A 66 -1.03 -6.69 3.95
CA LEU A 66 -0.05 -7.71 4.33
C LEU A 66 1.24 -7.12 4.92
N ASP A 67 1.24 -5.81 5.23
CA ASP A 67 2.41 -5.09 5.72
C ASP A 67 3.62 -5.19 4.76
N ILE A 68 3.31 -5.19 3.48
CA ILE A 68 4.30 -5.13 2.42
C ILE A 68 4.46 -3.67 2.02
N PHE A 69 5.60 -3.10 2.36
CA PHE A 69 6.01 -1.82 1.82
C PHE A 69 6.51 -2.04 0.39
N CYS A 70 5.96 -1.32 -0.56
CA CYS A 70 6.48 -1.31 -1.91
C CYS A 70 6.32 0.07 -2.53
N ARG A 71 7.34 0.51 -3.26
CA ARG A 71 7.34 1.81 -3.94
C ARG A 71 7.96 1.70 -5.32
N THR A 72 7.41 2.44 -6.26
CA THR A 72 7.91 2.50 -7.64
C THR A 72 9.07 3.47 -7.73
N ILE A 73 10.12 3.05 -8.43
CA ILE A 73 11.34 3.82 -8.69
C ILE A 73 11.59 3.80 -10.19
N LEU A 74 11.98 4.94 -10.74
CA LEU A 74 12.25 5.13 -12.16
C LEU A 74 13.64 5.68 -12.38
N ASN A 75 14.21 5.40 -13.53
CA ASN A 75 15.41 6.10 -14.00
C ASN A 75 15.09 7.58 -14.28
N HIS A 76 16.07 8.44 -14.07
CA HIS A 76 15.97 9.88 -14.37
C HIS A 76 14.76 10.59 -13.74
N ASN A 77 14.33 10.13 -12.57
CA ASN A 77 13.22 10.70 -11.84
C ASN A 77 13.60 10.92 -10.37
N ASP A 78 13.26 12.08 -9.81
CA ASP A 78 13.57 12.49 -8.44
C ASP A 78 12.40 12.30 -7.45
N GLU A 79 11.31 11.67 -7.91
CA GLU A 79 10.13 11.39 -7.09
C GLU A 79 9.79 9.90 -7.10
N TYR A 80 9.52 9.35 -5.91
CA TYR A 80 8.94 8.01 -5.80
C TYR A 80 7.46 8.02 -6.21
N GLU A 81 6.97 6.89 -6.70
CA GLU A 81 5.56 6.65 -7.01
C GLU A 81 5.00 7.52 -8.13
N LYS A 82 5.79 8.36 -8.74
CA LYS A 82 5.37 9.25 -9.83
C LYS A 82 6.07 8.90 -11.14
N VAL A 83 5.28 8.69 -12.17
CA VAL A 83 5.76 8.49 -13.54
C VAL A 83 5.55 9.80 -14.29
N PRO A 84 6.60 10.56 -14.62
CA PRO A 84 6.45 11.87 -15.25
C PRO A 84 5.91 11.77 -16.68
N LYS A 85 5.40 12.89 -17.18
CA LYS A 85 5.05 13.05 -18.60
C LYS A 85 6.27 12.75 -19.47
N ASN A 86 6.05 12.23 -20.67
CA ASN A 86 7.10 11.83 -21.61
C ASN A 86 8.08 10.76 -21.08
N TYR A 87 7.78 10.12 -19.96
CA TYR A 87 8.62 9.03 -19.49
C TYR A 87 8.50 7.84 -20.41
N GLN A 88 9.65 7.35 -20.87
CA GLN A 88 9.77 6.11 -21.63
C GLN A 88 10.83 5.23 -21.00
N GLY A 89 10.46 4.02 -20.62
CA GLY A 89 11.45 3.08 -20.09
C GLY A 89 10.92 2.09 -19.07
N GLU A 90 11.90 1.45 -18.44
CA GLU A 90 11.71 0.43 -17.42
C GLU A 90 11.19 1.04 -16.11
N MET A 91 10.43 0.23 -15.38
CA MET A 91 10.01 0.55 -14.01
C MET A 91 10.58 -0.47 -13.04
N PHE A 92 10.92 -0.01 -11.84
CA PHE A 92 11.39 -0.84 -10.75
C PHE A 92 10.48 -0.66 -9.54
N ILE A 93 10.43 -1.68 -8.70
CA ILE A 93 9.72 -1.63 -7.44
C ILE A 93 10.64 -2.09 -6.31
N GLU A 94 10.77 -1.26 -5.29
CA GLU A 94 11.41 -1.66 -4.04
C GLU A 94 10.38 -2.31 -3.13
N ILE A 95 10.71 -3.47 -2.58
CA ILE A 95 9.80 -4.29 -1.78
C ILE A 95 10.46 -4.64 -0.45
N THR A 96 9.72 -4.42 0.64
CA THR A 96 10.09 -4.92 1.97
C THR A 96 8.84 -5.45 2.67
N SER A 97 8.84 -6.74 3.00
CA SER A 97 7.82 -7.30 3.88
C SER A 97 8.22 -7.11 5.33
N ARG A 98 7.29 -6.64 6.17
CA ARG A 98 7.58 -6.32 7.58
C ARG A 98 7.05 -7.36 8.56
N SER A 99 5.91 -7.95 8.27
CA SER A 99 5.24 -8.89 9.18
C SER A 99 5.39 -10.35 8.81
N PHE A 100 5.53 -10.68 7.52
CA PHE A 100 5.51 -12.05 7.02
C PHE A 100 6.66 -12.34 6.07
N ASP A 101 7.19 -13.56 6.10
CA ASP A 101 7.95 -14.10 4.98
C ASP A 101 6.97 -14.45 3.87
N ILE A 102 7.23 -14.04 2.63
CA ILE A 102 6.26 -14.15 1.54
C ILE A 102 6.89 -14.80 0.32
N GLU A 103 6.25 -15.83 -0.21
CA GLU A 103 6.61 -16.43 -1.49
C GLU A 103 5.99 -15.63 -2.63
N PHE A 104 6.83 -15.08 -3.50
CA PHE A 104 6.46 -14.42 -4.75
C PHE A 104 6.94 -15.18 -5.97
N GLN A 105 6.31 -14.90 -7.09
CA GLN A 105 6.71 -15.38 -8.41
C GLN A 105 6.47 -14.32 -9.47
N LYS A 106 7.06 -14.50 -10.64
CA LYS A 106 6.80 -13.64 -11.80
C LYS A 106 5.30 -13.54 -12.10
N GLY A 107 4.84 -12.32 -12.36
CA GLY A 107 3.44 -12.01 -12.62
C GLY A 107 2.59 -11.71 -11.38
N ASP A 108 3.14 -11.79 -10.17
CA ASP A 108 2.46 -11.30 -8.98
C ASP A 108 2.35 -9.77 -9.02
N SER A 109 1.14 -9.25 -8.81
CA SER A 109 0.85 -7.82 -8.94
C SER A 109 0.74 -7.16 -7.57
N LEU A 110 1.73 -6.35 -7.20
CA LEU A 110 1.86 -5.70 -5.90
C LEU A 110 1.44 -4.23 -5.91
N ASN A 111 1.68 -3.55 -7.02
CA ASN A 111 1.44 -2.12 -7.18
C ASN A 111 0.35 -1.86 -8.22
N GLN A 112 -0.15 -0.65 -8.28
CA GLN A 112 -1.11 -0.18 -9.27
C GLN A 112 -0.74 1.24 -9.68
N MET A 113 -0.96 1.59 -10.94
CA MET A 113 -0.73 2.93 -11.47
C MET A 113 -2.05 3.55 -11.93
N ARG A 114 -2.28 4.80 -11.54
CA ARG A 114 -3.33 5.65 -12.10
C ARG A 114 -2.74 6.58 -13.11
N LEU A 115 -3.26 6.57 -14.31
CA LEU A 115 -2.93 7.54 -15.34
C LEU A 115 -3.80 8.79 -15.17
N ILE A 116 -3.17 9.95 -15.26
CA ILE A 116 -3.83 11.24 -15.06
C ILE A 116 -3.55 12.10 -16.29
N TYR A 117 -4.63 12.56 -16.90
CA TYR A 117 -4.59 13.43 -18.05
C TYR A 117 -4.47 14.89 -17.61
N ASN A 118 -3.53 15.61 -18.18
CA ASN A 118 -3.25 17.04 -17.98
C ASN A 118 -2.91 17.43 -16.53
N LYS A 119 -3.88 17.42 -15.62
CA LYS A 119 -3.71 17.96 -14.26
C LYS A 119 -4.42 17.08 -13.23
N HIS A 120 -3.74 16.78 -12.15
CA HIS A 120 -4.37 16.16 -10.98
C HIS A 120 -5.26 17.18 -10.28
N ILE A 121 -6.54 16.83 -10.12
CA ILE A 121 -7.51 17.68 -9.41
C ILE A 121 -7.68 17.11 -8.00
N PHE A 122 -7.24 17.85 -6.99
CA PHE A 122 -7.59 17.59 -5.61
C PHE A 122 -8.92 18.27 -5.30
N LEU A 123 -9.87 17.53 -4.74
CA LEU A 123 -11.14 18.07 -4.29
C LEU A 123 -10.91 18.93 -3.04
N SER A 124 -11.28 20.20 -3.07
CA SER A 124 -11.21 21.07 -1.90
C SER A 124 -12.24 20.64 -0.83
N ASP A 125 -11.99 21.02 0.43
CA ASP A 125 -12.94 20.73 1.51
C ASP A 125 -14.33 21.34 1.25
N LYS A 126 -14.39 22.51 0.59
CA LYS A 126 -15.64 23.13 0.14
C LYS A 126 -16.39 22.20 -0.83
N TYR A 127 -15.70 21.71 -1.85
CA TYR A 127 -16.29 20.81 -2.84
C TYR A 127 -16.71 19.47 -2.21
N LEU A 128 -15.90 18.91 -1.30
CA LEU A 128 -16.26 17.70 -0.56
C LEU A 128 -17.51 17.88 0.30
N LYS A 129 -17.70 19.07 0.91
CA LYS A 129 -18.90 19.42 1.67
C LYS A 129 -20.14 19.50 0.77
N GLU A 130 -20.03 20.16 -0.37
CA GLU A 130 -21.11 20.22 -1.37
C GLU A 130 -21.48 18.81 -1.89
N TYR A 131 -20.45 18.00 -2.16
CA TYR A 131 -20.63 16.61 -2.58
C TYR A 131 -21.29 15.74 -1.50
N HIS A 132 -20.90 15.94 -0.23
CA HIS A 132 -21.52 15.26 0.90
C HIS A 132 -23.00 15.59 1.03
N ASN A 133 -23.39 16.85 0.87
CA ASN A 133 -24.78 17.27 0.91
C ASN A 133 -25.65 16.59 -0.15
N LYS A 134 -25.05 16.27 -1.30
CA LYS A 134 -25.73 15.62 -2.44
C LYS A 134 -25.70 14.10 -2.35
N PHE A 135 -24.59 13.50 -1.98
CA PHE A 135 -24.32 12.06 -2.10
C PHE A 135 -24.04 11.34 -0.78
N PHE A 136 -23.97 12.08 0.35
CA PHE A 136 -23.73 11.50 1.69
C PHE A 136 -22.45 10.63 1.78
N LEU A 137 -21.30 11.28 1.64
CA LEU A 137 -20.00 10.60 1.60
C LEU A 137 -19.69 9.78 2.87
N THR A 138 -20.27 10.15 4.02
CA THR A 138 -20.02 9.48 5.29
C THR A 138 -21.31 9.06 5.99
N LEU A 139 -21.30 7.83 6.46
CA LEU A 139 -22.41 7.20 7.19
C LEU A 139 -21.88 6.59 8.49
N ASP A 140 -22.74 6.49 9.49
CA ASP A 140 -22.44 5.73 10.72
C ASP A 140 -22.62 4.21 10.54
N LYS A 141 -22.45 3.46 11.65
CA LYS A 141 -22.66 2.01 11.66
C LYS A 141 -24.07 1.57 11.24
N ASN A 142 -25.09 2.41 11.49
CA ASN A 142 -26.51 2.17 11.19
C ASN A 142 -26.92 2.70 9.82
N ASN A 143 -25.98 3.15 8.98
CA ASN A 143 -26.19 3.83 7.70
C ASN A 143 -26.90 5.20 7.83
N ALA A 144 -26.92 5.77 9.02
CA ALA A 144 -27.37 7.16 9.19
C ALA A 144 -26.29 8.12 8.69
N LYS A 145 -26.73 9.19 8.05
CA LYS A 145 -25.88 10.25 7.51
C LYS A 145 -25.19 10.99 8.65
N ILE A 146 -23.86 11.13 8.56
CA ILE A 146 -23.09 11.90 9.53
C ILE A 146 -22.25 12.95 8.82
N TYR A 147 -22.03 14.09 9.46
CA TYR A 147 -21.19 15.14 8.88
C TYR A 147 -19.74 14.65 8.69
N PRO A 148 -19.15 14.90 7.53
CA PRO A 148 -17.78 14.52 7.26
C PRO A 148 -16.81 15.41 8.05
N ASN A 149 -15.80 14.81 8.64
CA ASN A 149 -14.68 15.55 9.20
C ASN A 149 -13.71 15.93 8.07
N LEU A 150 -13.68 17.22 7.72
CA LEU A 150 -12.89 17.74 6.60
C LEU A 150 -11.76 18.63 7.12
N ASN A 151 -10.54 18.31 6.69
CA ASN A 151 -9.36 19.13 6.91
C ASN A 151 -8.30 18.73 5.86
N LYS A 152 -8.24 19.46 4.75
CA LYS A 152 -7.46 19.13 3.55
C LYS A 152 -7.74 17.69 3.06
N GLY A 153 -9.03 17.36 2.99
CA GLY A 153 -9.56 16.05 2.64
C GLY A 153 -10.42 15.43 3.72
N LEU A 154 -11.00 14.26 3.41
CA LEU A 154 -11.88 13.52 4.30
C LEU A 154 -11.07 12.78 5.37
N LYS A 155 -11.28 13.12 6.64
CA LYS A 155 -10.70 12.42 7.78
C LYS A 155 -11.56 11.21 8.16
N ILE A 156 -10.91 10.09 8.40
CA ILE A 156 -11.54 8.84 8.83
C ILE A 156 -10.99 8.48 10.21
N SER A 157 -11.87 8.16 11.15
CA SER A 157 -11.50 7.81 12.52
C SER A 157 -11.42 6.30 12.72
N VAL A 158 -10.59 5.86 13.64
CA VAL A 158 -10.57 4.46 14.10
C VAL A 158 -11.77 4.21 15.01
N ASP A 159 -12.45 3.08 14.81
CA ASP A 159 -13.54 2.65 15.70
C ASP A 159 -12.98 2.06 17.00
N LEU A 160 -13.04 2.83 18.07
CA LEU A 160 -12.63 2.41 19.41
C LEU A 160 -13.82 1.97 20.28
N SER A 161 -14.99 1.69 19.70
CA SER A 161 -16.13 1.23 20.50
C SER A 161 -15.87 -0.18 21.07
N SER A 162 -16.26 -0.41 22.32
CA SER A 162 -16.18 -1.71 22.98
C SER A 162 -17.36 -2.64 22.67
N GLU A 163 -18.32 -2.14 21.88
CA GLU A 163 -19.51 -2.89 21.48
C GLU A 163 -19.24 -3.92 20.37
N ASN A 164 -18.17 -3.71 19.60
CA ASN A 164 -17.81 -4.63 18.54
C ASN A 164 -17.16 -5.90 19.11
N GLU A 165 -17.50 -7.04 18.56
CA GLU A 165 -16.80 -8.29 18.85
C GLU A 165 -15.36 -8.26 18.34
N ILE A 166 -15.14 -7.68 17.17
CA ILE A 166 -13.83 -7.50 16.53
C ILE A 166 -13.70 -6.05 16.06
N ASN A 167 -12.68 -5.36 16.56
CA ASN A 167 -12.33 -4.00 16.15
C ASN A 167 -11.21 -3.96 15.10
N GLY A 168 -10.51 -5.06 14.91
CA GLY A 168 -9.42 -5.18 13.97
C GLY A 168 -8.62 -6.45 14.15
N TYR A 169 -7.43 -6.44 13.60
CA TYR A 169 -6.48 -7.55 13.65
C TYR A 169 -5.07 -7.03 13.89
N VAL A 170 -4.25 -7.84 14.56
CA VAL A 170 -2.82 -7.63 14.70
C VAL A 170 -2.05 -8.78 14.06
N ALA A 171 -1.01 -8.49 13.31
CA ALA A 171 -0.20 -9.50 12.65
C ALA A 171 0.58 -10.34 13.67
N LYS A 172 0.53 -11.66 13.52
CA LYS A 172 1.29 -12.60 14.35
C LYS A 172 2.77 -12.59 13.97
N LYS A 173 3.65 -12.59 14.96
CA LYS A 173 5.11 -12.64 14.73
C LYS A 173 5.60 -14.04 14.30
N SER A 174 4.90 -15.08 14.72
CA SER A 174 5.16 -16.48 14.41
C SER A 174 4.29 -17.04 13.29
N ALA A 175 3.89 -16.19 12.34
CA ALA A 175 3.09 -16.61 11.20
C ALA A 175 3.91 -17.53 10.27
N PRO A 176 3.28 -18.53 9.64
CA PRO A 176 3.93 -19.37 8.63
C PRO A 176 4.19 -18.58 7.34
N LEU A 177 4.98 -19.17 6.43
CA LEU A 177 5.21 -18.62 5.09
C LEU A 177 3.88 -18.32 4.39
N LEU A 178 3.75 -17.09 3.89
CA LEU A 178 2.59 -16.65 3.13
C LEU A 178 2.86 -16.85 1.64
N ILE A 179 1.99 -17.57 0.94
CA ILE A 179 2.08 -17.78 -0.51
C ILE A 179 1.19 -16.74 -1.19
N PHE A 180 1.77 -15.70 -1.77
CA PHE A 180 1.03 -14.54 -2.28
C PHE A 180 -0.03 -14.90 -3.33
N LYS A 181 0.28 -15.79 -4.26
CA LYS A 181 -0.63 -16.22 -5.33
C LYS A 181 -1.85 -16.99 -4.82
N LYS A 182 -1.75 -17.66 -3.69
CA LYS A 182 -2.86 -18.45 -3.10
C LYS A 182 -3.86 -17.54 -2.38
N THR A 183 -4.64 -16.77 -3.13
CA THR A 183 -5.71 -15.95 -2.57
C THR A 183 -6.82 -16.82 -1.98
N LYS A 184 -7.42 -16.38 -0.86
CA LYS A 184 -8.57 -17.05 -0.16
C LYS A 184 -8.29 -18.46 0.40
N SER A 185 -7.07 -18.96 0.36
CA SER A 185 -6.72 -20.29 0.86
C SER A 185 -5.97 -20.30 2.20
N HIS A 186 -5.62 -19.11 2.70
CA HIS A 186 -4.93 -18.97 3.98
C HIS A 186 -5.93 -18.89 5.13
N LYS A 187 -5.72 -19.69 6.16
CA LYS A 187 -6.50 -19.59 7.41
C LYS A 187 -6.07 -18.32 8.15
N VAL A 188 -6.98 -17.37 8.32
CA VAL A 188 -6.71 -16.06 8.90
C VAL A 188 -6.05 -16.16 10.28
N GLU A 189 -6.45 -17.14 11.07
CA GLU A 189 -6.00 -17.38 12.45
C GLU A 189 -4.50 -17.75 12.52
N LEU A 190 -3.90 -18.21 11.42
CA LEU A 190 -2.46 -18.50 11.38
C LEU A 190 -1.61 -17.21 11.28
N TYR A 191 -2.15 -16.16 10.72
CA TYR A 191 -1.44 -14.91 10.41
C TYR A 191 -1.85 -13.75 11.30
N TRP A 192 -3.08 -13.80 11.84
CA TRP A 192 -3.71 -12.67 12.51
C TRP A 192 -4.33 -13.07 13.84
N GLU A 193 -4.19 -12.19 14.81
CA GLU A 193 -4.94 -12.24 16.06
C GLU A 193 -6.09 -11.23 16.00
N LYS A 194 -7.28 -11.66 16.44
CA LYS A 194 -8.43 -10.77 16.57
C LYS A 194 -8.17 -9.73 17.65
N LEU A 195 -8.46 -8.48 17.35
CA LEU A 195 -8.33 -7.37 18.27
C LEU A 195 -9.70 -6.94 18.77
N LYS A 196 -9.88 -6.96 20.09
CA LYS A 196 -11.05 -6.41 20.78
C LYS A 196 -10.62 -5.20 21.61
N ILE A 197 -11.37 -4.11 21.51
CA ILE A 197 -11.11 -2.89 22.26
C ILE A 197 -11.91 -2.91 23.57
N VAL A 198 -11.21 -2.61 24.67
CA VAL A 198 -11.79 -2.52 26.01
C VAL A 198 -11.63 -1.11 26.52
N LYS A 199 -12.69 -0.57 27.18
CA LYS A 199 -12.70 0.79 27.76
C LYS A 199 -12.34 1.90 26.74
N LYS A 200 -12.71 1.72 25.47
CA LYS A 200 -12.47 2.71 24.38
C LYS A 200 -11.00 3.11 24.22
N LYS A 201 -10.07 2.23 24.57
CA LYS A 201 -8.63 2.47 24.48
C LYS A 201 -7.94 1.35 23.70
N LEU A 202 -6.98 1.72 22.88
CA LEU A 202 -6.08 0.82 22.18
C LEU A 202 -4.65 1.29 22.38
N VAL A 203 -3.79 0.40 22.87
CA VAL A 203 -2.34 0.66 22.94
C VAL A 203 -1.70 0.05 21.70
N ILE A 204 -1.14 0.89 20.86
CA ILE A 204 -0.36 0.46 19.70
C ILE A 204 1.07 0.14 20.17
N LYS A 205 1.45 -1.13 20.05
CA LYS A 205 2.79 -1.59 20.41
C LYS A 205 3.76 -1.39 19.26
N LYS A 206 4.98 -0.96 19.57
CA LYS A 206 6.06 -0.82 18.59
C LYS A 206 6.31 -2.16 17.87
N ASN A 207 6.65 -2.09 16.60
CA ASN A 207 6.94 -3.25 15.72
C ASN A 207 5.77 -4.25 15.56
N ASN A 208 4.55 -3.82 15.81
CA ASN A 208 3.36 -4.59 15.47
C ASN A 208 2.61 -3.89 14.33
N PHE A 209 2.05 -4.68 13.43
CA PHE A 209 1.18 -4.19 12.37
C PHE A 209 -0.28 -4.45 12.71
N TYR A 210 -1.12 -3.44 12.51
CA TYR A 210 -2.53 -3.46 12.85
C TYR A 210 -3.40 -3.15 11.64
N ILE A 211 -4.46 -3.90 11.46
CA ILE A 211 -5.58 -3.55 10.59
C ILE A 211 -6.75 -3.19 11.49
N LEU A 212 -7.20 -1.95 11.42
CA LEU A 212 -8.24 -1.43 12.30
C LEU A 212 -9.49 -1.08 11.50
N LYS A 213 -10.65 -1.23 12.12
CA LYS A 213 -11.93 -0.85 11.56
C LYS A 213 -12.11 0.67 11.64
N SER A 214 -12.64 1.27 10.59
CA SER A 214 -13.06 2.67 10.61
C SER A 214 -14.39 2.83 11.34
N LYS A 215 -14.57 3.98 11.99
CA LYS A 215 -15.83 4.38 12.59
C LYS A 215 -16.86 4.75 11.53
N GLU A 216 -16.42 5.49 10.54
CA GLU A 216 -17.24 5.92 9.41
C GLU A 216 -17.30 4.87 8.33
N LYS A 217 -18.47 4.69 7.70
CA LYS A 217 -18.63 4.05 6.40
C LYS A 217 -18.50 5.12 5.33
N ILE A 218 -17.77 4.81 4.27
CA ILE A 218 -17.58 5.73 3.14
C ILE A 218 -18.45 5.27 1.98
N GLN A 219 -19.22 6.20 1.44
CA GLN A 219 -19.99 6.02 0.21
C GLN A 219 -19.32 6.85 -0.89
N ILE A 220 -18.93 6.17 -1.96
CA ILE A 220 -18.40 6.80 -3.17
C ILE A 220 -19.52 6.74 -4.20
N PRO A 221 -19.99 7.90 -4.70
CA PRO A 221 -21.07 7.97 -5.70
C PRO A 221 -20.62 7.51 -7.07
#